data_37ed6315b7286e2a5959d42ab54c5ae5
#
_entry.id   37ed6315b7286e2a5959d42ab54c5ae5
#
_cell.length_a   1.000
_cell.length_b   1.000
_cell.length_c   1.000
_cell.angle_alpha   90.00
_cell.angle_beta   90.00
_cell.angle_gamma   90.00
#
_symmetry.space_group_name_H-M   'P 1'
#
loop_
_entity.id
_entity.type
_entity.pdbx_description
1 polymer ?
#
loop_
_entity_poly.entity_id
_entity_poly.type
_entity_poly.pdbx_seq_one_letter_code
_entity_poly.pdbx_strand_id
1 'polypeptide(L)'
;MEIESLENGDLIIRFNSKMINDLRIKRHSVSAEKAGGEARQLLAASLTTCLCSAFLSILEHAGVEYKKLHAIATVHTGEDEAGHLCVKEIKINLKVEIPKGGDVAEGFERAKQIIRRGCLISRSLEKGIKVNYEIEKVEVSR
;
A
#
# COMPACT_ATOMS: atom_id res chain seq x y z
N MET A 1 10.45 -9.60 4.32
CA MET A 1 9.11 -9.47 4.92
C MET A 1 8.66 -10.81 5.48
N GLU A 2 8.19 -10.82 6.69
CA GLU A 2 7.64 -12.02 7.32
C GLU A 2 6.16 -11.81 7.61
N ILE A 3 5.37 -12.85 7.41
CA ILE A 3 3.94 -12.83 7.73
C ILE A 3 3.65 -13.97 8.69
N GLU A 4 3.12 -13.64 9.85
CA GLU A 4 2.72 -14.58 10.87
C GLU A 4 1.22 -14.52 11.12
N SER A 5 0.56 -15.66 11.12
CA SER A 5 -0.86 -15.76 11.46
C SER A 5 -0.99 -16.16 12.93
N LEU A 6 -1.71 -15.35 13.70
CA LEU A 6 -1.94 -15.61 15.11
C LEU A 6 -3.18 -16.51 15.32
N GLU A 7 -3.28 -17.14 16.49
CA GLU A 7 -4.40 -18.03 16.84
C GLU A 7 -5.76 -17.33 16.77
N ASN A 8 -5.81 -16.04 17.10
CA ASN A 8 -7.03 -15.24 17.01
C ASN A 8 -7.37 -14.81 15.56
N GLY A 9 -6.60 -15.24 14.60
CA GLY A 9 -6.80 -14.91 13.19
C GLY A 9 -6.15 -13.60 12.73
N ASP A 10 -5.49 -12.84 13.62
CA ASP A 10 -4.76 -11.64 13.22
C ASP A 10 -3.52 -12.00 12.41
N LEU A 11 -3.11 -11.09 11.54
CA LEU A 11 -1.85 -11.18 10.80
C LEU A 11 -0.88 -10.15 11.34
N ILE A 12 0.35 -10.56 11.57
CA ILE A 12 1.46 -9.64 11.84
C ILE A 12 2.38 -9.67 10.62
N ILE A 13 2.63 -8.50 10.08
CA ILE A 13 3.54 -8.32 8.95
C ILE A 13 4.72 -7.50 9.44
N ARG A 14 5.91 -8.08 9.36
CA ARG A 14 7.14 -7.42 9.76
C ARG A 14 7.89 -6.93 8.54
N PHE A 15 8.14 -5.64 8.52
CA PHE A 15 8.92 -4.98 7.49
C PHE A 15 10.28 -4.56 8.04
N ASN A 16 11.29 -4.70 7.23
CA ASN A 16 12.58 -4.06 7.49
C ASN A 16 12.60 -2.69 6.80
N SER A 17 11.90 -1.73 7.40
CA SER A 17 11.76 -0.38 6.89
C SER A 17 12.00 0.63 8.00
N LYS A 18 12.57 1.77 7.66
CA LYS A 18 12.80 2.86 8.64
C LYS A 18 11.49 3.49 9.13
N MET A 19 10.41 3.30 8.41
CA MET A 19 9.13 3.98 8.70
C MET A 19 8.10 3.10 9.37
N ILE A 20 8.04 1.84 8.98
CA ILE A 20 7.06 0.89 9.50
C ILE A 20 7.80 -0.40 9.82
N ASN A 21 7.87 -0.74 11.11
CA ASN A 21 8.50 -1.98 11.54
C ASN A 21 7.52 -3.15 11.52
N ASP A 22 6.32 -2.93 12.04
CA ASP A 22 5.29 -3.94 12.12
C ASP A 22 3.94 -3.37 11.70
N LEU A 23 3.19 -4.13 10.92
CA LEU A 23 1.80 -3.86 10.60
C LEU A 23 0.95 -5.00 11.16
N ARG A 24 -0.03 -4.67 11.98
CA ARG A 24 -1.00 -5.63 12.48
C ARG A 24 -2.33 -5.47 11.77
N ILE A 25 -2.80 -6.54 11.15
CA ILE A 25 -4.10 -6.57 10.49
C ILE A 25 -5.00 -7.49 11.30
N LYS A 26 -6.09 -6.92 11.82
CA LYS A 26 -7.11 -7.69 12.52
C LYS A 26 -8.04 -8.33 11.51
N ARG A 27 -8.22 -9.62 11.64
CA ARG A 27 -9.21 -10.34 10.85
C ARG A 27 -10.59 -10.19 11.50
N HIS A 28 -11.54 -9.78 10.68
CA HIS A 28 -12.95 -9.84 11.03
C HIS A 28 -13.60 -10.91 10.18
N SER A 29 -14.60 -11.61 10.73
CA SER A 29 -15.40 -12.49 9.90
C SER A 29 -16.08 -11.66 8.82
N VAL A 30 -15.80 -11.99 7.57
CA VAL A 30 -16.35 -11.28 6.41
C VAL A 30 -17.34 -12.17 5.67
N SER A 31 -18.44 -11.57 5.21
CA SER A 31 -19.38 -12.26 4.34
C SER A 31 -18.70 -12.66 3.03
N ALA A 32 -19.29 -13.59 2.29
CA ALA A 32 -18.79 -14.02 0.99
C ALA A 32 -18.64 -12.85 0.02
N GLU A 33 -19.49 -11.84 0.11
CA GLU A 33 -19.44 -10.61 -0.68
C GLU A 33 -18.17 -9.77 -0.44
N LYS A 34 -17.60 -9.93 0.75
CA LYS A 34 -16.37 -9.25 1.15
C LYS A 34 -15.16 -10.17 1.13
N ALA A 35 -15.29 -11.35 0.54
CA ALA A 35 -14.17 -12.27 0.38
C ALA A 35 -12.99 -11.56 -0.29
N GLY A 36 -11.81 -11.73 0.26
CA GLY A 36 -10.62 -11.02 -0.21
C GLY A 36 -10.44 -9.62 0.36
N GLY A 37 -11.26 -9.18 1.33
CA GLY A 37 -11.13 -7.87 1.95
C GLY A 37 -9.77 -7.63 2.58
N GLU A 38 -9.19 -8.63 3.23
CA GLU A 38 -7.84 -8.56 3.79
C GLU A 38 -6.77 -8.46 2.71
N ALA A 39 -6.90 -9.23 1.64
CA ALA A 39 -5.98 -9.17 0.52
C ALA A 39 -5.98 -7.79 -0.14
N ARG A 40 -7.16 -7.18 -0.29
CA ARG A 40 -7.27 -5.80 -0.80
C ARG A 40 -6.60 -4.80 0.14
N GLN A 41 -6.76 -4.96 1.45
CA GLN A 41 -6.09 -4.12 2.45
C GLN A 41 -4.57 -4.25 2.37
N LEU A 42 -4.05 -5.47 2.22
CA LEU A 42 -2.63 -5.72 2.06
C LEU A 42 -2.07 -5.09 0.79
N LEU A 43 -2.80 -5.20 -0.31
CA LEU A 43 -2.44 -4.56 -1.57
C LEU A 43 -2.36 -3.04 -1.41
N ALA A 44 -3.39 -2.45 -0.82
CA ALA A 44 -3.42 -1.01 -0.54
C ALA A 44 -2.30 -0.59 0.41
N ALA A 45 -2.02 -1.38 1.45
CA ALA A 45 -0.94 -1.11 2.39
C ALA A 45 0.43 -1.15 1.72
N SER A 46 0.66 -2.11 0.83
CA SER A 46 1.90 -2.21 0.05
C SER A 46 2.12 -0.95 -0.80
N LEU A 47 1.12 -0.57 -1.57
CA LEU A 47 1.18 0.61 -2.42
C LEU A 47 1.36 1.90 -1.61
N THR A 48 0.59 2.05 -0.55
CA THR A 48 0.64 3.24 0.31
C THR A 48 2.00 3.38 0.99
N THR A 49 2.56 2.29 1.50
CA THR A 49 3.90 2.28 2.10
C THR A 49 4.95 2.71 1.09
N CYS A 50 4.88 2.19 -0.12
CA CYS A 50 5.83 2.54 -1.19
C CYS A 50 5.72 4.03 -1.55
N LEU A 51 4.51 4.54 -1.74
CA LEU A 51 4.28 5.95 -2.07
C LEU A 51 4.71 6.89 -0.94
N CYS A 52 4.35 6.57 0.31
CA CYS A 52 4.74 7.39 1.45
C CYS A 52 6.24 7.45 1.63
N SER A 53 6.93 6.32 1.54
CA SER A 53 8.39 6.26 1.63
C SER A 53 9.07 7.08 0.54
N ALA A 54 8.59 6.95 -0.69
CA ALA A 54 9.10 7.72 -1.82
C ALA A 54 8.84 9.22 -1.63
N PHE A 55 7.63 9.58 -1.21
CA PHE A 55 7.28 11.00 -1.04
C PHE A 55 8.08 11.66 0.08
N LEU A 56 8.27 11.00 1.21
CA LEU A 56 9.09 11.52 2.30
C LEU A 56 10.54 11.72 1.86
N SER A 57 11.09 10.79 1.11
CA SER A 57 12.44 10.93 0.56
C SER A 57 12.55 12.13 -0.38
N ILE A 58 11.55 12.31 -1.25
CA ILE A 58 11.48 13.46 -2.16
C ILE A 58 11.40 14.78 -1.40
N LEU A 59 10.58 14.85 -0.34
CA LEU A 59 10.47 16.03 0.50
C LEU A 59 11.81 16.38 1.16
N GLU A 60 12.50 15.38 1.70
CA GLU A 60 13.83 15.57 2.29
C GLU A 60 14.83 16.14 1.27
N HIS A 61 14.88 15.58 0.07
CA HIS A 61 15.76 16.06 -0.99
C HIS A 61 15.40 17.45 -1.49
N ALA A 62 14.13 17.82 -1.43
CA ALA A 62 13.67 19.16 -1.77
C ALA A 62 13.86 20.17 -0.63
N GLY A 63 14.41 19.75 0.50
CA GLY A 63 14.62 20.61 1.66
C GLY A 63 13.34 21.01 2.36
N VAL A 64 12.27 20.24 2.21
CA VAL A 64 10.98 20.50 2.85
C VAL A 64 10.92 19.77 4.18
N GLU A 65 10.87 20.53 5.26
CA GLU A 65 10.65 19.99 6.59
C GLU A 65 9.16 19.65 6.76
N TYR A 66 8.86 18.49 7.35
CA TYR A 66 7.51 18.07 7.64
C TYR A 66 7.39 17.52 9.06
N LYS A 67 6.20 17.60 9.63
CA LYS A 67 5.91 17.07 10.98
C LYS A 67 5.28 15.68 10.89
N LYS A 68 4.32 15.50 9.98
CA LYS A 68 3.55 14.27 9.90
C LYS A 68 3.05 14.05 8.47
N LEU A 69 3.08 12.82 8.05
CA LEU A 69 2.43 12.37 6.82
C LEU A 69 1.29 11.43 7.20
N HIS A 70 0.10 11.73 6.68
CA HIS A 70 -1.09 10.91 6.85
C HIS A 70 -1.60 10.48 5.47
N ALA A 71 -1.91 9.21 5.33
CA ALA A 71 -2.38 8.65 4.07
C ALA A 71 -3.68 7.87 4.28
N ILE A 72 -4.62 8.05 3.35
CA ILE A 72 -5.84 7.26 3.28
C ILE A 72 -5.89 6.60 1.90
N ALA A 73 -5.99 5.28 1.89
CA ALA A 73 -6.14 4.50 0.67
C ALA A 73 -7.57 3.98 0.57
N THR A 74 -8.18 4.16 -0.60
CA THR A 74 -9.51 3.65 -0.91
C THR A 74 -9.40 2.67 -2.08
N VAL A 75 -9.90 1.45 -1.88
CA VAL A 75 -9.87 0.40 -2.89
C VAL A 75 -11.24 0.28 -3.53
N HIS A 76 -11.31 0.50 -4.83
CA HIS A 76 -12.53 0.33 -5.61
C HIS A 76 -12.51 -1.02 -6.33
N THR A 77 -13.49 -1.85 -6.02
CA THR A 77 -13.67 -3.17 -6.60
C THR A 77 -14.81 -3.13 -7.59
N GLY A 78 -14.66 -3.80 -8.69
CA GLY A 78 -15.68 -3.94 -9.72
C GLY A 78 -15.53 -5.25 -10.47
N GLU A 79 -16.20 -5.37 -11.58
CA GLU A 79 -16.15 -6.56 -12.42
C GLU A 79 -15.30 -6.31 -13.67
N ASP A 80 -14.56 -7.33 -14.11
CA ASP A 80 -13.89 -7.32 -15.39
C ASP A 80 -14.85 -7.67 -16.54
N GLU A 81 -14.35 -7.76 -17.77
CA GLU A 81 -15.16 -8.09 -18.96
C GLU A 81 -15.82 -9.47 -18.87
N ALA A 82 -15.22 -10.39 -18.13
CA ALA A 82 -15.76 -11.73 -17.93
C ALA A 82 -16.73 -11.82 -16.74
N GLY A 83 -16.99 -10.72 -16.04
CA GLY A 83 -17.87 -10.68 -14.88
C GLY A 83 -17.18 -11.10 -13.58
N HIS A 84 -15.85 -11.22 -13.56
CA HIS A 84 -15.11 -11.56 -12.34
C HIS A 84 -14.76 -10.32 -11.53
N LEU A 85 -14.81 -10.44 -10.21
CA LEU A 85 -14.43 -9.36 -9.31
C LEU A 85 -12.93 -9.09 -9.42
N CYS A 86 -12.60 -7.81 -9.50
CA CYS A 86 -11.22 -7.36 -9.53
C CYS A 86 -11.10 -5.96 -8.91
N VAL A 87 -9.89 -5.56 -8.55
CA VAL A 87 -9.61 -4.19 -8.11
C VAL A 87 -9.51 -3.31 -9.35
N LYS A 88 -10.36 -2.28 -9.41
CA LYS A 88 -10.41 -1.35 -10.54
C LYS A 88 -9.53 -0.13 -10.33
N GLU A 89 -9.46 0.37 -9.10
CA GLU A 89 -8.72 1.57 -8.75
C GLU A 89 -8.29 1.53 -7.30
N ILE A 90 -7.14 2.06 -7.03
CA ILE A 90 -6.71 2.38 -5.67
C ILE A 90 -6.43 3.87 -5.64
N LYS A 91 -7.20 4.59 -4.83
CA LYS A 91 -7.05 6.04 -4.66
C LYS A 91 -6.33 6.31 -3.34
N ILE A 92 -5.27 7.09 -3.39
CA ILE A 92 -4.50 7.45 -2.21
C ILE A 92 -4.52 8.96 -2.02
N ASN A 93 -4.96 9.38 -0.85
CA ASN A 93 -4.91 10.78 -0.43
C ASN A 93 -3.82 10.94 0.60
N LEU A 94 -2.89 11.84 0.34
CA LEU A 94 -1.78 12.19 1.23
C LEU A 94 -2.02 13.57 1.83
N LYS A 95 -1.85 13.68 3.14
CA LYS A 95 -1.84 14.96 3.86
C LYS A 95 -0.52 15.10 4.58
N VAL A 96 0.14 16.22 4.36
CA VAL A 96 1.43 16.52 4.96
C VAL A 96 1.31 17.73 5.86
N GLU A 97 1.66 17.57 7.12
CA GLU A 97 1.74 18.68 8.05
C GLU A 97 3.13 19.33 7.95
N ILE A 98 3.15 20.59 7.60
CA ILE A 98 4.37 21.37 7.40
C ILE A 98 4.41 22.47 8.46
N PRO A 99 5.57 22.68 9.14
CA PRO A 99 5.71 23.76 10.10
C PRO A 99 5.44 25.13 9.48
N LYS A 100 4.79 26.02 10.23
CA LYS A 100 4.59 27.40 9.81
C LYS A 100 5.93 28.16 9.77
N GLY A 101 6.05 29.11 8.86
CA GLY A 101 7.14 30.06 8.83
C GLY A 101 8.30 29.72 7.89
N GLY A 102 8.18 28.66 7.11
CA GLY A 102 9.16 28.32 6.08
C GLY A 102 8.65 28.67 4.67
N ASP A 103 9.55 29.11 3.81
CA ASP A 103 9.26 29.24 2.38
C ASP A 103 9.54 27.91 1.71
N VAL A 104 8.58 26.97 1.84
CA VAL A 104 8.69 25.61 1.30
C VAL A 104 7.74 25.35 0.14
N ALA A 105 6.99 26.37 -0.28
CA ALA A 105 5.95 26.20 -1.29
C ALA A 105 6.51 25.66 -2.62
N GLU A 106 7.62 26.19 -3.08
CA GLU A 106 8.25 25.74 -4.33
C GLU A 106 8.78 24.32 -4.23
N GLY A 107 9.46 23.98 -3.13
CA GLY A 107 9.97 22.64 -2.87
C GLY A 107 8.84 21.61 -2.73
N PHE A 108 7.75 21.97 -2.07
CA PHE A 108 6.58 21.14 -1.93
C PHE A 108 5.90 20.87 -3.27
N GLU A 109 5.70 21.90 -4.10
CA GLU A 109 5.11 21.72 -5.44
C GLU A 109 6.00 20.86 -6.35
N ARG A 110 7.30 21.00 -6.25
CA ARG A 110 8.25 20.15 -6.97
C ARG A 110 8.13 18.69 -6.52
N ALA A 111 8.06 18.46 -5.21
CA ALA A 111 7.87 17.12 -4.64
C ALA A 111 6.57 16.48 -5.13
N LYS A 112 5.48 17.23 -5.19
CA LYS A 112 4.20 16.76 -5.72
C LYS A 112 4.30 16.34 -7.19
N GLN A 113 5.04 17.08 -7.99
CA GLN A 113 5.25 16.73 -9.40
C GLN A 113 6.08 15.47 -9.55
N ILE A 114 7.12 15.32 -8.74
CA ILE A 114 8.00 14.15 -8.79
C ILE A 114 7.27 12.88 -8.38
N ILE A 115 6.47 12.93 -7.31
CA ILE A 115 5.74 11.73 -6.85
C ILE A 115 4.70 11.26 -7.86
N ARG A 116 4.21 12.12 -8.72
CA ARG A 116 3.27 11.72 -9.79
C ARG A 116 3.89 10.77 -10.81
N ARG A 117 5.21 10.68 -10.89
CA ARG A 117 5.90 9.67 -11.69
C ARG A 117 5.75 8.27 -11.11
N GLY A 118 5.19 8.21 -9.91
CA GLY A 118 4.93 6.97 -9.21
C GLY A 118 6.12 6.42 -8.44
N CYS A 119 5.85 5.36 -7.73
CA CYS A 119 6.85 4.54 -7.05
C CYS A 119 6.97 3.19 -7.76
N LEU A 120 7.87 2.33 -7.30
CA LEU A 120 8.07 1.00 -7.87
C LEU A 120 6.75 0.21 -7.95
N ILE A 121 5.98 0.20 -6.87
CA ILE A 121 4.73 -0.57 -6.82
C ILE A 121 3.66 0.05 -7.71
N SER A 122 3.46 1.38 -7.66
CA SER A 122 2.44 2.03 -8.49
C SER A 122 2.70 1.85 -9.97
N ARG A 123 3.95 1.99 -10.40
CA ARG A 123 4.33 1.77 -11.80
C ARG A 123 4.09 0.33 -12.23
N SER A 124 4.38 -0.62 -11.34
CA SER A 124 4.16 -2.04 -11.61
C SER A 124 2.68 -2.38 -11.73
N LEU A 125 1.85 -1.85 -10.82
CA LEU A 125 0.41 -2.09 -10.83
C LEU A 125 -0.27 -1.48 -12.05
N GLU A 126 0.11 -0.27 -12.44
CA GLU A 126 -0.45 0.41 -13.60
C GLU A 126 -0.16 -0.31 -14.92
N LYS A 127 0.95 -1.00 -15.01
CA LYS A 127 1.32 -1.79 -16.19
C LYS A 127 0.77 -3.22 -16.17
N GLY A 128 0.21 -3.63 -15.06
CA GLY A 128 -0.16 -5.01 -14.83
C GLY A 128 1.05 -5.87 -14.46
N ILE A 129 0.87 -6.75 -13.52
CA ILE A 129 1.89 -7.69 -13.07
C ILE A 129 1.50 -9.07 -13.60
N LYS A 130 2.44 -9.74 -14.30
CA LYS A 130 2.22 -11.12 -14.72
C LYS A 130 2.23 -12.02 -13.50
N VAL A 131 1.19 -12.83 -13.35
CA VAL A 131 1.07 -13.81 -12.26
C VAL A 131 1.17 -15.22 -12.87
N ASN A 132 2.13 -15.99 -12.38
CA ASN A 132 2.31 -17.38 -12.78
C ASN A 132 1.90 -18.28 -11.63
N TYR A 133 1.28 -19.40 -11.95
CA TYR A 133 0.85 -20.40 -10.98
C TYR A 133 1.61 -21.70 -11.18
N GLU A 134 2.19 -22.20 -10.09
CA GLU A 134 2.75 -23.54 -10.02
C GLU A 134 2.08 -24.23 -8.83
N ILE A 135 1.32 -25.27 -9.10
CA ILE A 135 0.55 -25.97 -8.06
C ILE A 135 0.97 -27.44 -8.06
N GLU A 136 1.52 -27.86 -6.95
CA GLU A 136 2.01 -29.22 -6.75
C GLU A 136 1.17 -29.94 -5.71
N LYS A 137 0.80 -31.19 -6.02
CA LYS A 137 0.13 -32.07 -5.06
C LYS A 137 1.20 -32.82 -4.25
N VAL A 138 1.15 -32.64 -2.93
CA VAL A 138 2.01 -33.37 -2.01
C VAL A 138 1.14 -34.34 -1.18
N GLU A 139 1.40 -35.63 -1.33
CA GLU A 139 0.73 -36.67 -0.56
C GLU A 139 1.45 -36.88 0.77
N VAL A 140 0.69 -36.86 1.86
CA VAL A 140 1.22 -37.06 3.22
C VAL A 140 0.59 -38.26 3.88
N SER A 141 1.32 -38.91 4.76
CA SER A 141 0.79 -40.03 5.57
C SER A 141 -0.35 -39.58 6.48
N ARG A 142 -1.37 -40.43 6.56
CA ARG A 142 -2.50 -40.17 7.45
C ARG A 142 -2.12 -40.32 8.92
#